data_13b213109cad6bd9f68b118134d2738f
#
_entry.id   13b213109cad6bd9f68b118134d2738f
#
_cell.length_a   1.000
_cell.length_b   1.000
_cell.length_c   1.000
_cell.angle_alpha   90.00
_cell.angle_beta   90.00
_cell.angle_gamma   90.00
#
_symmetry.space_group_name_H-M   'P 1'
#
loop_
_entity.id
_entity.type
_entity.pdbx_description
1 polymer ?
#
loop_
_entity_poly.entity_id
_entity_poly.type
_entity_poly.pdbx_seq_one_letter_code
_entity_poly.pdbx_strand_id
1 'polypeptide(L)'
;MKSVCRLLLLVGIIANIQLAASSLTAQVRTRGIDVSKYQGNINWTKVAKDSTIKFVYIKATEGTSIQDPMYRTNITKAKKAGLLVGSYHLYSSKTTAYQQMGNIRKMIKKNEQDLVPVLDIEGHHSGRLYMERVDKLLELMEKEYGVKPIIYTSEKVYKLHFSGKKYAKYHIFIANYRGYPTTRFTLWQYTATGHISGISGYVDFIRIHRNHSLADIRMPKKKKPAAKPAATAAAPAPASATTPPAADAATK
;
A
#
# COMPACT_ATOMS: atom_id res chain seq x y z
N MET A 1 -31.43 -7.91 41.26
CA MET A 1 -30.26 -7.17 40.72
C MET A 1 -29.12 -8.05 40.27
N LYS A 2 -28.69 -9.10 41.00
CA LYS A 2 -27.55 -9.95 40.61
C LYS A 2 -27.78 -10.77 39.31
N SER A 3 -29.01 -11.20 38.99
CA SER A 3 -29.33 -11.97 37.75
C SER A 3 -29.30 -11.13 36.49
N VAL A 4 -29.77 -9.88 36.52
CA VAL A 4 -29.77 -8.98 35.36
C VAL A 4 -28.34 -8.60 34.97
N CYS A 5 -27.46 -8.36 35.94
CA CYS A 5 -26.05 -8.02 35.69
C CYS A 5 -25.30 -9.19 35.06
N ARG A 6 -25.60 -10.44 35.44
CA ARG A 6 -25.00 -11.64 34.81
C ARG A 6 -25.47 -11.83 33.36
N LEU A 7 -26.75 -11.54 33.07
CA LEU A 7 -27.29 -11.65 31.72
C LEU A 7 -26.68 -10.62 30.77
N LEU A 8 -26.51 -9.38 31.23
CA LEU A 8 -25.85 -8.32 30.45
C LEU A 8 -24.38 -8.62 30.18
N LEU A 9 -23.67 -9.21 31.13
CA LEU A 9 -22.27 -9.63 30.92
C LEU A 9 -22.13 -10.76 29.89
N LEU A 10 -23.04 -11.75 29.92
CA LEU A 10 -23.08 -12.84 28.96
C LEU A 10 -23.39 -12.39 27.55
N VAL A 11 -24.37 -11.49 27.39
CA VAL A 11 -24.71 -10.90 26.07
C VAL A 11 -23.54 -10.09 25.51
N GLY A 12 -22.83 -9.31 26.34
CA GLY A 12 -21.62 -8.57 25.92
C GLY A 12 -20.49 -9.49 25.47
N ILE A 13 -20.27 -10.62 26.16
CA ILE A 13 -19.23 -11.59 25.80
C ILE A 13 -19.58 -12.29 24.48
N ILE A 14 -20.84 -12.71 24.27
CA ILE A 14 -21.29 -13.35 23.03
C ILE A 14 -21.17 -12.39 21.85
N ALA A 15 -21.57 -11.12 22.02
CA ALA A 15 -21.44 -10.11 20.98
C ALA A 15 -19.98 -9.86 20.56
N ASN A 16 -19.05 -9.80 21.53
CA ASN A 16 -17.63 -9.66 21.27
C ASN A 16 -17.02 -10.88 20.57
N ILE A 17 -17.45 -12.10 20.92
CA ILE A 17 -17.00 -13.34 20.26
C ILE A 17 -17.51 -13.39 18.82
N GLN A 18 -18.75 -13.00 18.55
CA GLN A 18 -19.31 -12.95 17.20
C GLN A 18 -18.62 -11.89 16.34
N LEU A 19 -18.29 -10.71 16.89
CA LEU A 19 -17.58 -9.67 16.18
C LEU A 19 -16.15 -10.10 15.83
N ALA A 20 -15.45 -10.77 16.76
CA ALA A 20 -14.12 -11.32 16.53
C ALA A 20 -14.13 -12.45 15.50
N ALA A 21 -15.11 -13.35 15.55
CA ALA A 21 -15.28 -14.42 14.57
C ALA A 21 -15.59 -13.87 13.17
N SER A 22 -16.43 -12.86 13.07
CA SER A 22 -16.76 -12.20 11.79
C SER A 22 -15.55 -11.49 11.18
N SER A 23 -14.72 -10.83 11.99
CA SER A 23 -13.50 -10.19 11.52
C SER A 23 -12.45 -11.20 11.04
N LEU A 24 -12.32 -12.32 11.74
CA LEU A 24 -11.38 -13.38 11.37
C LEU A 24 -11.81 -14.10 10.07
N THR A 25 -13.10 -14.35 9.87
CA THR A 25 -13.60 -14.95 8.62
C THR A 25 -13.48 -13.99 7.43
N ALA A 26 -13.68 -12.68 7.64
CA ALA A 26 -13.47 -11.67 6.62
C ALA A 26 -11.99 -11.59 6.20
N GLN A 27 -11.07 -11.72 7.14
CA GLN A 27 -9.63 -11.69 6.88
C GLN A 27 -9.14 -12.94 6.13
N VAL A 28 -9.65 -14.12 6.46
CA VAL A 28 -9.34 -15.38 5.75
C VAL A 28 -9.82 -15.32 4.29
N ARG A 29 -10.84 -14.55 3.98
CA ARG A 29 -11.39 -14.38 2.63
C ARG A 29 -10.71 -13.28 1.82
N THR A 30 -9.90 -12.42 2.42
CA THR A 30 -9.21 -11.35 1.72
C THR A 30 -8.05 -11.90 0.91
N ARG A 31 -8.16 -11.80 -0.40
CA ARG A 31 -7.11 -12.19 -1.35
C ARG A 31 -6.66 -11.00 -2.17
N GLY A 32 -5.45 -11.08 -2.66
CA GLY A 32 -4.94 -10.25 -3.73
C GLY A 32 -4.53 -11.09 -4.92
N ILE A 33 -4.16 -10.39 -5.98
CA ILE A 33 -3.49 -10.96 -7.15
C ILE A 33 -2.28 -10.11 -7.49
N ASP A 34 -1.34 -10.67 -8.25
CA ASP A 34 -0.38 -9.84 -8.95
C ASP A 34 -0.39 -10.13 -10.44
N VAL A 35 -0.07 -9.10 -11.23
CA VAL A 35 -0.20 -9.11 -12.68
C VAL A 35 0.90 -8.32 -13.35
N SER A 36 1.14 -8.65 -14.61
CA SER A 36 2.04 -7.95 -15.52
C SER A 36 1.46 -7.95 -16.94
N LYS A 37 2.25 -7.59 -17.92
CA LYS A 37 1.91 -7.74 -19.35
C LYS A 37 1.48 -9.16 -19.73
N TYR A 38 1.92 -10.17 -19.00
CA TYR A 38 1.64 -11.58 -19.33
C TYR A 38 0.17 -11.97 -19.16
N GLN A 39 -0.60 -11.24 -18.36
CA GLN A 39 -2.05 -11.41 -18.26
C GLN A 39 -2.83 -10.70 -19.37
N GLY A 40 -2.13 -9.99 -20.29
CA GLY A 40 -2.73 -9.32 -21.44
C GLY A 40 -3.80 -8.30 -21.07
N ASN A 41 -4.89 -8.30 -21.80
CA ASN A 41 -6.02 -7.41 -21.54
C ASN A 41 -6.91 -7.96 -20.43
N ILE A 42 -6.94 -7.28 -19.29
CA ILE A 42 -7.70 -7.66 -18.11
C ILE A 42 -9.03 -6.90 -18.08
N ASN A 43 -10.13 -7.64 -17.86
CA ASN A 43 -11.43 -7.06 -17.56
C ASN A 43 -11.57 -6.85 -16.04
N TRP A 44 -11.10 -5.71 -15.57
CA TRP A 44 -11.07 -5.36 -14.14
C TRP A 44 -12.46 -5.31 -13.50
N THR A 45 -13.50 -4.97 -14.25
CA THR A 45 -14.88 -5.01 -13.76
C THR A 45 -15.31 -6.44 -13.44
N LYS A 46 -14.90 -7.44 -14.24
CA LYS A 46 -15.13 -8.85 -13.93
C LYS A 46 -14.30 -9.33 -12.75
N VAL A 47 -13.02 -8.96 -12.69
CA VAL A 47 -12.13 -9.28 -11.55
C VAL A 47 -12.72 -8.78 -10.23
N ALA A 48 -13.19 -7.54 -10.17
CA ALA A 48 -13.73 -6.92 -8.97
C ALA A 48 -15.09 -7.50 -8.52
N LYS A 49 -15.77 -8.30 -9.36
CA LYS A 49 -16.98 -9.04 -8.93
C LYS A 49 -16.65 -10.18 -7.95
N ASP A 50 -15.44 -10.72 -7.96
CA ASP A 50 -14.99 -11.62 -6.91
C ASP A 50 -14.73 -10.80 -5.62
N SER A 51 -15.72 -10.86 -4.73
CA SER A 51 -15.68 -10.09 -3.47
C SER A 51 -14.52 -10.45 -2.55
N THR A 52 -13.80 -11.55 -2.81
CA THR A 52 -12.61 -11.93 -2.06
C THR A 52 -11.35 -11.19 -2.54
N ILE A 53 -11.31 -10.71 -3.78
CA ILE A 53 -10.19 -9.95 -4.32
C ILE A 53 -10.32 -8.49 -3.90
N LYS A 54 -9.41 -8.02 -3.07
CA LYS A 54 -9.42 -6.66 -2.51
C LYS A 54 -8.28 -5.80 -3.02
N PHE A 55 -7.21 -6.41 -3.51
CA PHE A 55 -6.02 -5.68 -3.92
C PHE A 55 -5.27 -6.37 -5.05
N VAL A 56 -4.45 -5.59 -5.73
CA VAL A 56 -3.57 -6.07 -6.81
C VAL A 56 -2.22 -5.39 -6.73
N TYR A 57 -1.16 -6.18 -6.93
CA TYR A 57 0.16 -5.68 -7.27
C TYR A 57 0.40 -5.77 -8.78
N ILE A 58 0.91 -4.70 -9.37
CA ILE A 58 1.06 -4.58 -10.83
C ILE A 58 2.53 -4.32 -11.15
N LYS A 59 3.11 -5.14 -12.05
CA LYS A 59 4.46 -4.91 -12.56
C LYS A 59 4.54 -3.53 -13.19
N ALA A 60 5.48 -2.72 -12.73
CA ALA A 60 5.71 -1.40 -13.30
C ALA A 60 7.00 -1.37 -14.09
N THR A 61 8.09 -1.90 -13.52
CA THR A 61 9.42 -1.80 -14.09
C THR A 61 10.28 -3.01 -13.75
N GLU A 62 11.35 -3.18 -14.53
CA GLU A 62 12.41 -4.16 -14.30
C GLU A 62 13.75 -3.54 -14.64
N GLY A 63 14.75 -3.75 -13.80
CA GLY A 63 16.10 -3.22 -14.04
C GLY A 63 16.10 -1.73 -14.33
N THR A 64 16.92 -1.30 -15.28
CA THR A 64 17.14 0.14 -15.56
C THR A 64 16.22 0.75 -16.61
N SER A 65 15.61 -0.07 -17.47
CA SER A 65 14.94 0.43 -18.68
C SER A 65 13.62 -0.25 -19.01
N ILE A 66 13.38 -1.48 -18.55
CA ILE A 66 12.16 -2.20 -18.88
C ILE A 66 11.00 -1.57 -18.09
N GLN A 67 9.97 -1.16 -18.81
CA GLN A 67 8.70 -0.66 -18.30
C GLN A 67 7.59 -1.57 -18.82
N ASP A 68 6.72 -2.03 -17.91
CA ASP A 68 5.63 -2.91 -18.32
C ASP A 68 4.61 -2.13 -19.17
N PRO A 69 4.36 -2.54 -20.42
CA PRO A 69 3.48 -1.80 -21.33
C PRO A 69 2.02 -1.74 -20.85
N MET A 70 1.60 -2.70 -20.01
CA MET A 70 0.23 -2.75 -19.48
C MET A 70 0.07 -2.01 -18.16
N TYR A 71 1.17 -1.53 -17.54
CA TYR A 71 1.15 -0.93 -16.22
C TYR A 71 0.14 0.22 -16.08
N ARG A 72 0.22 1.23 -16.97
CA ARG A 72 -0.66 2.40 -16.92
C ARG A 72 -2.13 2.05 -17.10
N THR A 73 -2.40 1.14 -18.01
CA THR A 73 -3.76 0.62 -18.24
C THR A 73 -4.27 -0.12 -17.02
N ASN A 74 -3.47 -1.02 -16.48
CA ASN A 74 -3.85 -1.87 -15.36
C ASN A 74 -4.08 -1.06 -14.08
N ILE A 75 -3.16 -0.16 -13.70
CA ILE A 75 -3.30 0.64 -12.47
C ILE A 75 -4.57 1.53 -12.52
N THR A 76 -4.82 2.16 -13.67
CA THR A 76 -6.00 3.03 -13.85
C THR A 76 -7.31 2.23 -13.79
N LYS A 77 -7.38 1.12 -14.52
CA LYS A 77 -8.61 0.32 -14.61
C LYS A 77 -8.89 -0.46 -13.31
N ALA A 78 -7.86 -0.99 -12.63
CA ALA A 78 -8.02 -1.66 -11.35
C ALA A 78 -8.54 -0.70 -10.27
N LYS A 79 -7.97 0.51 -10.18
CA LYS A 79 -8.49 1.55 -9.27
C LYS A 79 -9.95 1.93 -9.60
N LYS A 80 -10.26 2.13 -10.86
CA LYS A 80 -11.64 2.44 -11.29
C LYS A 80 -12.63 1.32 -10.92
N ALA A 81 -12.16 0.07 -10.91
CA ALA A 81 -12.96 -1.09 -10.49
C ALA A 81 -13.07 -1.23 -8.95
N GLY A 82 -12.42 -0.35 -8.16
CA GLY A 82 -12.51 -0.34 -6.70
C GLY A 82 -11.47 -1.20 -5.98
N LEU A 83 -10.48 -1.74 -6.70
CA LEU A 83 -9.39 -2.50 -6.09
C LEU A 83 -8.30 -1.55 -5.54
N LEU A 84 -7.69 -1.94 -4.42
CA LEU A 84 -6.48 -1.28 -3.92
C LEU A 84 -5.30 -1.68 -4.79
N VAL A 85 -4.51 -0.72 -5.24
CA VAL A 85 -3.40 -0.98 -6.14
C VAL A 85 -2.06 -0.69 -5.48
N GLY A 86 -1.10 -1.59 -5.73
CA GLY A 86 0.31 -1.40 -5.48
C GLY A 86 1.12 -1.74 -6.72
N SER A 87 2.37 -1.32 -6.74
CA SER A 87 3.26 -1.56 -7.86
C SER A 87 4.48 -2.33 -7.42
N TYR A 88 5.05 -3.14 -8.32
CA TYR A 88 6.33 -3.77 -8.05
C TYR A 88 7.38 -3.47 -9.12
N HIS A 89 8.63 -3.50 -8.67
CA HIS A 89 9.83 -3.41 -9.49
C HIS A 89 10.62 -4.71 -9.39
N LEU A 90 10.86 -5.36 -10.51
CA LEU A 90 11.72 -6.54 -10.57
C LEU A 90 13.20 -6.09 -10.58
N TYR A 91 13.91 -6.48 -9.53
CA TYR A 91 15.31 -6.14 -9.31
C TYR A 91 16.23 -6.84 -10.32
N SER A 92 17.23 -6.12 -10.81
CA SER A 92 18.30 -6.67 -11.63
C SER A 92 19.66 -6.56 -10.91
N SER A 93 20.35 -7.69 -10.77
CA SER A 93 21.70 -7.73 -10.18
C SER A 93 22.77 -7.11 -11.09
N LYS A 94 22.46 -6.90 -12.38
CA LYS A 94 23.41 -6.43 -13.41
C LYS A 94 23.64 -4.92 -13.35
N THR A 95 22.87 -4.17 -12.58
CA THR A 95 22.84 -2.70 -12.64
C THR A 95 22.89 -2.09 -11.24
N THR A 96 23.16 -0.78 -11.15
CA THR A 96 23.24 -0.08 -9.87
C THR A 96 21.85 0.25 -9.31
N ALA A 97 21.77 0.42 -8.00
CA ALA A 97 20.55 0.85 -7.32
C ALA A 97 20.02 2.21 -7.83
N TYR A 98 20.92 3.14 -8.12
CA TYR A 98 20.56 4.48 -8.62
C TYR A 98 19.92 4.43 -10.01
N GLN A 99 20.48 3.61 -10.91
CA GLN A 99 19.91 3.42 -12.24
C GLN A 99 18.52 2.80 -12.19
N GLN A 100 18.33 1.76 -11.36
CA GLN A 100 17.02 1.13 -11.16
C GLN A 100 16.03 2.09 -10.52
N MET A 101 16.45 2.87 -9.51
CA MET A 101 15.60 3.90 -8.91
C MET A 101 15.16 4.97 -9.93
N GLY A 102 16.02 5.31 -10.89
CA GLY A 102 15.66 6.18 -12.02
C GLY A 102 14.51 5.62 -12.86
N ASN A 103 14.51 4.31 -13.14
CA ASN A 103 13.43 3.64 -13.86
C ASN A 103 12.14 3.56 -13.01
N ILE A 104 12.25 3.23 -11.73
CA ILE A 104 11.14 3.19 -10.78
C ILE A 104 10.41 4.54 -10.75
N ARG A 105 11.12 5.66 -10.59
CA ARG A 105 10.55 7.01 -10.51
C ARG A 105 9.78 7.42 -11.76
N LYS A 106 10.17 6.93 -12.93
CA LYS A 106 9.46 7.21 -14.19
C LYS A 106 8.04 6.66 -14.16
N MET A 107 7.85 5.48 -13.58
CA MET A 107 6.60 4.74 -13.66
C MET A 107 5.77 4.78 -12.36
N ILE A 108 6.38 4.52 -11.20
CA ILE A 108 5.68 4.38 -9.93
C ILE A 108 5.57 5.74 -9.25
N LYS A 109 4.40 6.37 -9.34
CA LYS A 109 4.13 7.66 -8.68
C LYS A 109 3.51 7.42 -7.30
N LYS A 110 4.07 8.06 -6.26
CA LYS A 110 3.65 7.90 -4.86
C LYS A 110 2.17 8.14 -4.64
N ASN A 111 1.61 9.15 -5.30
CA ASN A 111 0.19 9.53 -5.16
C ASN A 111 -0.77 8.59 -5.90
N GLU A 112 -0.26 7.71 -6.74
CA GLU A 112 -1.05 6.69 -7.43
C GLU A 112 -1.14 5.37 -6.64
N GLN A 113 -0.29 5.19 -5.60
CA GLN A 113 -0.22 3.97 -4.83
C GLN A 113 -1.21 3.98 -3.66
N ASP A 114 -2.02 2.92 -3.55
CA ASP A 114 -2.83 2.65 -2.36
C ASP A 114 -2.07 1.75 -1.38
N LEU A 115 -1.19 0.91 -1.93
CA LEU A 115 -0.35 -0.04 -1.20
C LEU A 115 1.12 0.33 -1.30
N VAL A 116 1.88 -0.10 -0.30
CA VAL A 116 3.34 0.07 -0.26
C VAL A 116 3.98 -0.62 -1.46
N PRO A 117 4.84 0.06 -2.24
CA PRO A 117 5.53 -0.54 -3.37
C PRO A 117 6.40 -1.74 -2.97
N VAL A 118 6.50 -2.69 -3.88
CA VAL A 118 7.26 -3.93 -3.69
C VAL A 118 8.56 -3.86 -4.47
N LEU A 119 9.66 -4.26 -3.83
CA LEU A 119 10.91 -4.64 -4.48
C LEU A 119 10.92 -6.16 -4.62
N ASP A 120 10.86 -6.62 -5.85
CA ASP A 120 10.81 -8.02 -6.23
C ASP A 120 12.23 -8.54 -6.49
N ILE A 121 12.69 -9.45 -5.65
CA ILE A 121 14.06 -9.96 -5.62
C ILE A 121 14.03 -11.47 -5.85
N GLU A 122 14.31 -11.86 -7.09
CA GLU A 122 14.33 -13.24 -7.52
C GLU A 122 15.77 -13.71 -7.85
N GLY A 123 15.92 -15.02 -7.92
CA GLY A 123 17.18 -15.64 -8.33
C GLY A 123 18.18 -15.86 -7.18
N HIS A 124 19.19 -16.67 -7.50
CA HIS A 124 20.25 -17.07 -6.56
C HIS A 124 21.50 -16.25 -6.79
N HIS A 125 21.44 -14.96 -6.47
CA HIS A 125 22.63 -14.14 -6.46
C HIS A 125 23.20 -14.09 -5.04
N SER A 126 24.49 -14.22 -4.91
CA SER A 126 25.21 -14.15 -3.63
C SER A 126 26.36 -13.15 -3.73
N GLY A 127 26.87 -12.79 -2.56
CA GLY A 127 28.01 -11.89 -2.45
C GLY A 127 27.66 -10.52 -1.87
N ARG A 128 28.67 -9.91 -1.26
CA ARG A 128 28.55 -8.64 -0.55
C ARG A 128 28.03 -7.52 -1.44
N LEU A 129 28.57 -7.36 -2.62
CA LEU A 129 28.18 -6.31 -3.57
C LEU A 129 26.71 -6.43 -4.01
N TYR A 130 26.21 -7.66 -4.18
CA TYR A 130 24.81 -7.89 -4.50
C TYR A 130 23.90 -7.35 -3.40
N MET A 131 24.17 -7.72 -2.13
CA MET A 131 23.36 -7.27 -1.01
C MET A 131 23.51 -5.77 -0.74
N GLU A 132 24.68 -5.18 -0.91
CA GLU A 132 24.90 -3.73 -0.82
C GLU A 132 24.02 -2.96 -1.83
N ARG A 133 23.90 -3.46 -3.06
CA ARG A 133 23.02 -2.86 -4.08
C ARG A 133 21.54 -3.01 -3.76
N VAL A 134 21.12 -4.17 -3.26
CA VAL A 134 19.75 -4.40 -2.78
C VAL A 134 19.42 -3.44 -1.63
N ASP A 135 20.29 -3.37 -0.64
CA ASP A 135 20.12 -2.46 0.52
C ASP A 135 20.00 -1.01 0.09
N LYS A 136 20.86 -0.61 -0.85
CA LYS A 136 20.84 0.76 -1.37
C LYS A 136 19.55 1.06 -2.11
N LEU A 137 19.01 0.11 -2.88
CA LEU A 137 17.74 0.31 -3.57
C LEU A 137 16.57 0.37 -2.58
N LEU A 138 16.56 -0.47 -1.54
CA LEU A 138 15.58 -0.40 -0.46
C LEU A 138 15.60 0.97 0.25
N GLU A 139 16.79 1.50 0.54
CA GLU A 139 16.97 2.84 1.12
C GLU A 139 16.43 3.94 0.20
N LEU A 140 16.76 3.89 -1.09
CA LEU A 140 16.31 4.86 -2.08
C LEU A 140 14.78 4.84 -2.23
N MET A 141 14.17 3.65 -2.24
CA MET A 141 12.72 3.49 -2.28
C MET A 141 12.07 4.02 -0.99
N GLU A 142 12.62 3.73 0.19
CA GLU A 142 12.13 4.27 1.46
C GLU A 142 12.14 5.80 1.45
N LYS A 143 13.24 6.41 0.98
CA LYS A 143 13.36 7.87 0.85
C LYS A 143 12.31 8.46 -0.10
N GLU A 144 12.06 7.82 -1.24
CA GLU A 144 11.10 8.29 -2.26
C GLU A 144 9.66 8.21 -1.77
N TYR A 145 9.28 7.06 -1.21
CA TYR A 145 7.89 6.79 -0.85
C TYR A 145 7.56 7.20 0.59
N GLY A 146 8.57 7.44 1.44
CA GLY A 146 8.40 7.78 2.86
C GLY A 146 7.89 6.61 3.70
N VAL A 147 8.07 5.39 3.21
CA VAL A 147 7.71 4.13 3.86
C VAL A 147 8.65 3.04 3.36
N LYS A 148 8.98 2.07 4.22
CA LYS A 148 9.81 0.92 3.82
C LYS A 148 9.09 0.11 2.75
N PRO A 149 9.73 -0.17 1.60
CA PRO A 149 9.14 -1.04 0.59
C PRO A 149 8.93 -2.45 1.14
N ILE A 150 8.01 -3.19 0.55
CA ILE A 150 7.84 -4.61 0.82
C ILE A 150 8.90 -5.37 0.04
N ILE A 151 9.53 -6.36 0.65
CA ILE A 151 10.48 -7.25 -0.01
C ILE A 151 9.71 -8.50 -0.48
N TYR A 152 9.60 -8.69 -1.81
CA TYR A 152 9.13 -9.95 -2.38
C TYR A 152 10.31 -10.84 -2.71
N THR A 153 10.19 -12.12 -2.38
CA THR A 153 11.19 -13.12 -2.70
C THR A 153 10.67 -14.55 -2.47
N SER A 154 11.39 -15.55 -2.95
CA SER A 154 11.12 -16.94 -2.59
C SER A 154 11.54 -17.24 -1.14
N GLU A 155 10.92 -18.24 -0.54
CA GLU A 155 11.28 -18.65 0.83
C GLU A 155 12.75 -19.05 0.95
N LYS A 156 13.34 -19.65 -0.10
CA LYS A 156 14.76 -20.02 -0.14
C LYS A 156 15.66 -18.78 -0.11
N VAL A 157 15.38 -17.77 -0.91
CA VAL A 157 16.14 -16.52 -0.97
C VAL A 157 15.96 -15.71 0.31
N TYR A 158 14.77 -15.74 0.90
CA TYR A 158 14.53 -15.13 2.22
C TYR A 158 15.45 -15.73 3.30
N LYS A 159 15.51 -17.06 3.41
CA LYS A 159 16.38 -17.74 4.39
C LYS A 159 17.85 -17.38 4.19
N LEU A 160 18.27 -17.23 2.94
CA LEU A 160 19.66 -16.92 2.60
C LEU A 160 20.04 -15.46 2.91
N HIS A 161 19.15 -14.49 2.63
CA HIS A 161 19.53 -13.07 2.62
C HIS A 161 18.75 -12.19 3.59
N PHE A 162 17.48 -12.52 3.89
CA PHE A 162 16.57 -11.59 4.56
C PHE A 162 16.11 -12.03 5.95
N SER A 163 16.60 -13.16 6.47
CA SER A 163 16.24 -13.68 7.80
C SER A 163 16.87 -12.92 8.97
N GLY A 164 17.93 -12.13 8.70
CA GLY A 164 18.66 -11.38 9.72
C GLY A 164 17.88 -10.19 10.32
N LYS A 165 18.27 -9.76 11.53
CA LYS A 165 17.67 -8.66 12.30
C LYS A 165 17.54 -7.35 11.49
N LYS A 166 18.47 -7.08 10.57
CA LYS A 166 18.47 -5.92 9.67
C LYS A 166 17.15 -5.76 8.92
N TYR A 167 16.56 -6.88 8.47
CA TYR A 167 15.34 -6.89 7.66
C TYR A 167 14.07 -7.09 8.48
N ALA A 168 14.15 -7.25 9.80
CA ALA A 168 12.99 -7.46 10.67
C ALA A 168 11.92 -6.36 10.55
N LYS A 169 12.35 -5.16 10.19
CA LYS A 169 11.51 -3.95 10.01
C LYS A 169 10.78 -3.86 8.66
N TYR A 170 11.03 -4.79 7.73
CA TYR A 170 10.38 -4.82 6.43
C TYR A 170 9.20 -5.80 6.44
N HIS A 171 8.13 -5.47 5.75
CA HIS A 171 7.12 -6.46 5.38
C HIS A 171 7.72 -7.39 4.33
N ILE A 172 7.43 -8.68 4.48
CA ILE A 172 7.94 -9.72 3.59
C ILE A 172 6.78 -10.33 2.81
N PHE A 173 6.96 -10.43 1.52
CA PHE A 173 6.05 -11.08 0.60
C PHE A 173 6.74 -12.34 0.07
N ILE A 174 6.31 -13.51 0.53
CA ILE A 174 6.94 -14.80 0.19
C ILE A 174 6.21 -15.48 -0.94
N ALA A 175 6.95 -15.92 -1.96
CA ALA A 175 6.50 -16.91 -2.92
C ALA A 175 6.83 -18.32 -2.41
N ASN A 176 5.80 -19.13 -2.19
CA ASN A 176 5.94 -20.56 -1.90
C ASN A 176 4.69 -21.31 -2.39
N TYR A 177 4.84 -22.06 -3.46
CA TYR A 177 3.74 -22.80 -4.11
C TYR A 177 3.60 -24.24 -3.61
N ARG A 178 4.52 -24.70 -2.73
CA ARG A 178 4.54 -26.07 -2.22
C ARG A 178 3.78 -26.24 -0.91
N GLY A 179 3.47 -25.15 -0.23
CA GLY A 179 2.75 -25.16 1.03
C GLY A 179 2.88 -23.85 1.81
N TYR A 180 2.36 -23.86 3.02
CA TYR A 180 2.40 -22.68 3.89
C TYR A 180 3.85 -22.33 4.26
N PRO A 181 4.28 -21.05 4.11
CA PRO A 181 5.65 -20.66 4.40
C PRO A 181 6.03 -20.94 5.86
N THR A 182 7.25 -21.45 6.08
CA THR A 182 7.81 -21.73 7.43
C THR A 182 8.58 -20.54 8.00
N THR A 183 8.74 -19.48 7.21
CA THR A 183 9.41 -18.23 7.58
C THR A 183 8.41 -17.15 7.95
N ARG A 184 8.90 -16.04 8.51
CA ARG A 184 8.10 -14.84 8.71
C ARG A 184 7.66 -14.23 7.38
N PHE A 185 6.39 -13.87 7.27
CA PHE A 185 5.84 -13.16 6.11
C PHE A 185 4.64 -12.29 6.48
N THR A 186 4.35 -11.32 5.66
CA THR A 186 3.12 -10.51 5.70
C THR A 186 2.19 -10.91 4.56
N LEU A 187 2.75 -11.15 3.37
CA LEU A 187 2.05 -11.60 2.17
C LEU A 187 2.62 -12.93 1.69
N TRP A 188 1.74 -13.77 1.18
CA TRP A 188 2.09 -15.07 0.63
C TRP A 188 1.48 -15.26 -0.76
N GLN A 189 2.34 -15.34 -1.79
CA GLN A 189 1.95 -15.78 -3.13
C GLN A 189 1.92 -17.31 -3.11
N TYR A 190 0.72 -17.87 -3.11
CA TYR A 190 0.52 -19.29 -2.83
C TYR A 190 0.24 -20.14 -4.07
N THR A 191 0.00 -19.52 -5.21
CA THR A 191 -0.14 -20.19 -6.50
C THR A 191 0.18 -19.24 -7.64
N ALA A 192 0.77 -19.76 -8.71
CA ALA A 192 1.00 -19.08 -9.98
C ALA A 192 0.04 -19.59 -11.08
N THR A 193 -0.88 -20.49 -10.74
CA THR A 193 -1.81 -21.14 -11.69
C THR A 193 -3.27 -20.89 -11.33
N GLY A 194 -3.53 -19.78 -10.66
CA GLY A 194 -4.90 -19.37 -10.30
C GLY A 194 -5.70 -18.96 -11.52
N HIS A 195 -7.04 -19.10 -11.44
CA HIS A 195 -7.97 -18.62 -12.44
C HIS A 195 -8.98 -17.65 -11.81
N ILE A 196 -9.27 -16.57 -12.50
CA ILE A 196 -10.28 -15.60 -12.10
C ILE A 196 -11.01 -15.04 -13.32
N SER A 197 -12.31 -14.82 -13.19
CA SER A 197 -13.09 -14.19 -14.25
C SER A 197 -12.54 -12.80 -14.59
N GLY A 198 -12.28 -12.55 -15.86
CA GLY A 198 -11.72 -11.27 -16.33
C GLY A 198 -10.24 -11.32 -16.68
N ILE A 199 -9.55 -12.41 -16.38
CA ILE A 199 -8.17 -12.68 -16.81
C ILE A 199 -8.16 -13.97 -17.65
N SER A 200 -7.56 -13.91 -18.82
CA SER A 200 -7.31 -15.09 -19.64
C SER A 200 -6.01 -15.76 -19.18
N GLY A 201 -6.06 -17.09 -18.93
CA GLY A 201 -4.90 -17.83 -18.44
C GLY A 201 -4.70 -17.75 -16.93
N TYR A 202 -3.47 -17.90 -16.51
CA TYR A 202 -3.09 -18.00 -15.10
C TYR A 202 -2.82 -16.63 -14.46
N VAL A 203 -3.09 -16.56 -13.16
CA VAL A 203 -2.77 -15.39 -12.34
C VAL A 203 -2.27 -15.84 -10.96
N ASP A 204 -1.34 -15.08 -10.42
CA ASP A 204 -0.81 -15.29 -9.09
C ASP A 204 -1.82 -14.83 -8.03
N PHE A 205 -2.11 -15.70 -7.04
CA PHE A 205 -2.94 -15.33 -5.91
C PHE A 205 -2.11 -15.09 -4.65
N ILE A 206 -2.54 -14.05 -3.91
CA ILE A 206 -1.88 -13.59 -2.69
C ILE A 206 -2.83 -13.73 -1.51
N ARG A 207 -2.30 -14.17 -0.37
CA ARG A 207 -2.95 -14.12 0.95
C ARG A 207 -2.18 -13.21 1.90
N ILE A 208 -2.92 -12.57 2.79
CA ILE A 208 -2.34 -11.85 3.92
C ILE A 208 -2.20 -12.84 5.08
N HIS A 209 -1.06 -12.82 5.77
CA HIS A 209 -0.86 -13.64 6.96
C HIS A 209 -1.89 -13.27 8.05
N ARG A 210 -2.37 -14.26 8.79
CA ARG A 210 -3.45 -14.11 9.79
C ARG A 210 -3.24 -13.00 10.84
N ASN A 211 -1.97 -12.69 11.15
CA ASN A 211 -1.60 -11.65 12.13
C ASN A 211 -1.44 -10.27 11.47
N HIS A 212 -1.74 -10.14 10.20
CA HIS A 212 -1.65 -8.90 9.41
C HIS A 212 -2.97 -8.59 8.72
N SER A 213 -3.09 -7.37 8.27
CA SER A 213 -4.27 -6.85 7.58
C SER A 213 -3.88 -6.02 6.36
N LEU A 214 -4.86 -5.63 5.56
CA LEU A 214 -4.64 -4.66 4.48
C LEU A 214 -4.09 -3.32 4.99
N ALA A 215 -4.39 -2.94 6.23
CA ALA A 215 -3.91 -1.69 6.82
C ALA A 215 -2.38 -1.66 6.93
N ASP A 216 -1.75 -2.81 7.19
CA ASP A 216 -0.29 -2.92 7.38
C ASP A 216 0.50 -2.68 6.10
N ILE A 217 -0.13 -2.92 4.95
CA ILE A 217 0.50 -2.76 3.63
C ILE A 217 -0.01 -1.52 2.87
N ARG A 218 -0.84 -0.68 3.50
CA ARG A 218 -1.31 0.56 2.86
C ARG A 218 -0.26 1.66 2.91
N MET A 219 -0.25 2.47 1.84
CA MET A 219 0.49 3.73 1.87
C MET A 219 -0.04 4.62 3.00
N PRO A 220 0.86 5.26 3.78
CA PRO A 220 0.45 6.22 4.78
C PRO A 220 -0.38 7.34 4.16
N LYS A 221 -1.55 7.61 4.73
CA LYS A 221 -2.35 8.78 4.31
C LYS A 221 -1.57 10.04 4.66
N LYS A 222 -1.48 10.99 3.73
CA LYS A 222 -1.01 12.34 4.06
C LYS A 222 -1.89 12.87 5.21
N LYS A 223 -1.28 13.25 6.34
CA LYS A 223 -2.00 14.02 7.36
C LYS A 223 -2.56 15.26 6.64
N LYS A 224 -3.89 15.43 6.65
CA LYS A 224 -4.51 16.67 6.20
C LYS A 224 -3.87 17.78 7.03
N PRO A 225 -3.35 18.86 6.44
CA PRO A 225 -2.87 19.99 7.23
C PRO A 225 -3.97 20.36 8.22
N ALA A 226 -3.63 20.53 9.50
CA ALA A 226 -4.57 21.05 10.48
C ALA A 226 -5.13 22.35 9.88
N ALA A 227 -6.45 22.47 9.82
CA ALA A 227 -7.09 23.69 9.37
C ALA A 227 -6.51 24.83 10.22
N LYS A 228 -5.88 25.81 9.53
CA LYS A 228 -5.40 27.03 10.18
C LYS A 228 -6.60 27.59 10.94
N PRO A 229 -6.47 27.89 12.26
CA PRO A 229 -7.58 28.52 12.98
C PRO A 229 -8.07 29.73 12.16
N ALA A 230 -9.36 29.80 11.90
CA ALA A 230 -9.95 30.96 11.28
C ALA A 230 -9.51 32.17 12.08
N ALA A 231 -8.85 33.13 11.44
CA ALA A 231 -8.51 34.39 12.07
C ALA A 231 -9.82 34.98 12.58
N THR A 232 -9.92 35.13 13.88
CA THR A 232 -11.03 35.82 14.55
C THR A 232 -11.12 37.19 13.89
N ALA A 233 -12.20 37.45 13.19
CA ALA A 233 -12.47 38.75 12.59
C ALA A 233 -12.38 39.80 13.72
N ALA A 234 -11.43 40.71 13.61
CA ALA A 234 -11.32 41.85 14.50
C ALA A 234 -12.63 42.64 14.44
N ALA A 235 -13.21 42.89 15.59
CA ALA A 235 -14.39 43.74 15.71
C ALA A 235 -14.10 45.11 15.10
N PRO A 236 -15.06 45.74 14.38
CA PRO A 236 -14.85 47.07 13.82
C PRO A 236 -14.66 48.07 14.95
N ALA A 237 -13.67 48.95 14.81
CA ALA A 237 -13.40 50.04 15.72
C ALA A 237 -14.62 51.01 15.77
N PRO A 238 -14.93 51.61 16.96
CA PRO A 238 -16.04 52.55 17.05
C PRO A 238 -15.76 53.78 16.21
N ALA A 239 -16.78 54.24 15.47
CA ALA A 239 -16.72 55.41 14.61
C ALA A 239 -16.47 56.66 15.45
N SER A 240 -15.45 57.44 15.07
CA SER A 240 -15.17 58.76 15.63
C SER A 240 -16.32 59.72 15.34
N ALA A 241 -16.89 60.33 16.37
CA ALA A 241 -17.87 61.37 16.25
C ALA A 241 -17.21 62.61 15.61
N THR A 242 -17.71 63.00 14.45
CA THR A 242 -17.36 64.28 13.80
C THR A 242 -18.12 65.40 14.45
N THR A 243 -17.40 66.31 15.09
CA THR A 243 -17.90 67.61 15.57
C THR A 243 -18.26 68.51 14.39
N PRO A 244 -19.42 69.19 14.36
CA PRO A 244 -19.74 70.10 13.27
C PRO A 244 -18.91 71.40 13.39
N PRO A 245 -18.55 72.07 12.25
CA PRO A 245 -17.81 73.34 12.28
C PRO A 245 -18.69 74.50 12.70
N ALA A 246 -18.12 75.35 13.54
CA ALA A 246 -18.74 76.58 13.96
C ALA A 246 -18.88 77.58 12.77
N ALA A 247 -20.03 78.18 12.66
CA ALA A 247 -20.28 79.22 11.76
C ALA A 247 -19.53 80.51 12.15
N ASP A 248 -18.74 81.04 11.24
CA ASP A 248 -18.12 82.36 11.41
C ASP A 248 -18.96 83.39 10.66
N ALA A 249 -19.40 84.38 11.41
CA ALA A 249 -20.24 85.48 10.94
C ALA A 249 -19.36 86.62 10.48
N ALA A 250 -19.69 87.09 9.30
CA ALA A 250 -19.51 88.38 8.64
C ALA A 250 -18.68 89.48 9.28
N THR A 251 -18.04 90.27 8.58
CA THR A 251 -18.33 91.65 8.34
C THR A 251 -17.20 92.33 7.52
N LYS A 252 -17.63 92.90 6.49
CA LYS A 252 -17.27 94.02 5.63
C LYS A 252 -16.66 93.66 4.29
#